data_eb22afcd95f559ee7ad07e4f3986735b
#
_entry.id   eb22afcd95f559ee7ad07e4f3986735b
#
_cell.length_a   1.000
_cell.length_b   1.000
_cell.length_c   1.000
_cell.angle_alpha   90.00
_cell.angle_beta   90.00
_cell.angle_gamma   90.00
#
_symmetry.space_group_name_H-M   'P 1'
#
loop_
_entity.id
_entity.type
_entity.pdbx_description
1 polymer ?
#
loop_
_entity_poly.entity_id
_entity_poly.type
_entity_poly.pdbx_seq_one_letter_code
_entity_poly.pdbx_strand_id
1 'polypeptide(L)'
;MLTEYSAGIIIAGYDPRHGGQVYSIPLGGSLHKQSFAIGGSGSTYIYGYTDAHWREQMTEAEGIDFVRNALQEAIKWDGSSGGVIRLVVLTKAGAVRHLYLPDNGYTGPGVTN
;
A
#
# COMPACT_ATOMS: atom_id res chain seq x y z
N MET A 1 36.43 -1.54 -2.28
CA MET A 1 35.26 -2.43 -2.18
C MET A 1 33.99 -1.61 -2.33
N LEU A 2 33.11 -2.02 -3.21
CA LEU A 2 31.83 -1.36 -3.38
C LEU A 2 30.85 -1.89 -2.35
N THR A 3 30.13 -1.00 -1.68
CA THR A 3 29.03 -1.35 -0.78
C THR A 3 27.74 -1.33 -1.57
N GLU A 4 27.01 -2.43 -1.56
CA GLU A 4 25.71 -2.52 -2.21
C GLU A 4 24.61 -2.19 -1.22
N TYR A 5 23.67 -1.37 -1.66
CA TYR A 5 22.44 -1.08 -0.94
C TYR A 5 21.27 -1.74 -1.68
N SER A 6 20.37 -2.31 -0.93
CA SER A 6 19.20 -2.98 -1.49
C SER A 6 17.93 -2.35 -0.97
N ALA A 7 17.00 -2.06 -1.87
CA ALA A 7 15.70 -1.52 -1.51
C ALA A 7 14.62 -2.09 -2.42
N GLY A 8 13.49 -2.46 -1.83
CA GLY A 8 12.26 -2.72 -2.57
C GLY A 8 11.37 -1.50 -2.44
N ILE A 9 10.83 -1.00 -3.56
CA ILE A 9 10.12 0.27 -3.60
C ILE A 9 8.80 0.08 -4.34
N ILE A 10 7.73 0.69 -3.80
CA ILE A 10 6.45 0.84 -4.49
C ILE A 10 6.22 2.34 -4.68
N ILE A 11 5.91 2.74 -5.91
CA ILE A 11 5.62 4.13 -6.25
C ILE A 11 4.19 4.18 -6.76
N ALA A 12 3.38 5.03 -6.13
CA ALA A 12 2.01 5.28 -6.57
C ALA A 12 1.84 6.77 -6.86
N GLY A 13 1.07 7.09 -7.86
CA GLY A 13 0.83 8.47 -8.25
C GLY A 13 -0.46 8.64 -9.01
N TYR A 14 -0.86 9.90 -9.17
CA TYR A 14 -2.02 10.28 -9.95
C TYR A 14 -1.69 11.51 -10.79
N ASP A 15 -2.00 11.46 -12.07
CA ASP A 15 -1.95 12.62 -12.95
C ASP A 15 -3.19 12.63 -13.86
N PRO A 16 -3.57 13.82 -14.41
CA PRO A 16 -4.77 13.92 -15.24
C PRO A 16 -4.68 13.15 -16.55
N ARG A 17 -3.49 12.90 -17.04
CA ARG A 17 -3.28 12.23 -18.32
C ARG A 17 -3.46 10.71 -18.22
N HIS A 18 -2.92 10.09 -17.15
CA HIS A 18 -2.87 8.64 -17.00
C HIS A 18 -3.76 8.11 -15.87
N GLY A 19 -4.33 9.02 -15.05
CA GLY A 19 -5.05 8.63 -13.86
C GLY A 19 -4.12 8.04 -12.79
N GLY A 20 -4.63 7.13 -12.00
CA GLY A 20 -3.85 6.45 -10.99
C GLY A 20 -2.90 5.41 -11.58
N GLN A 21 -1.67 5.38 -11.10
CA GLN A 21 -0.65 4.42 -11.54
C GLN A 21 0.08 3.85 -10.33
N VAL A 22 0.47 2.59 -10.44
CA VAL A 22 1.30 1.90 -9.44
C VAL A 22 2.48 1.24 -10.16
N TYR A 23 3.67 1.48 -9.64
CA TYR A 23 4.90 0.83 -10.10
C TYR A 23 5.58 0.13 -8.94
N SER A 24 6.20 -1.01 -9.20
CA SER A 24 7.05 -1.68 -8.23
C SER A 24 8.47 -1.82 -8.77
N ILE A 25 9.43 -1.66 -7.87
CA ILE A 25 10.85 -1.88 -8.13
C ILE A 25 11.34 -2.89 -7.09
N PRO A 26 11.38 -4.20 -7.44
CA PRO A 26 11.93 -5.22 -6.54
C PRO A 26 13.43 -5.04 -6.32
N LEU A 27 14.00 -5.84 -5.43
CA LEU A 27 15.41 -5.75 -5.01
C LEU A 27 16.41 -5.80 -6.18
N GLY A 28 16.08 -6.47 -7.26
CA GLY A 28 16.94 -6.53 -8.46
C GLY A 28 16.95 -5.27 -9.32
N GLY A 29 16.09 -4.29 -9.04
CA GLY A 29 16.05 -3.01 -9.75
C GLY A 29 15.18 -2.99 -10.99
N SER A 30 14.45 -4.04 -11.31
CA SER A 30 13.52 -4.04 -12.44
C SER A 30 12.31 -3.13 -12.15
N LEU A 31 11.73 -2.55 -13.20
CA LEU A 31 10.59 -1.65 -13.09
C LEU A 31 9.33 -2.31 -13.67
N HIS A 32 8.28 -2.37 -12.87
CA HIS A 32 7.01 -2.98 -13.29
C HIS A 32 5.86 -2.02 -13.04
N LYS A 33 5.05 -1.77 -14.08
CA LYS A 33 3.77 -1.10 -13.93
C LYS A 33 2.71 -2.16 -13.63
N GLN A 34 1.97 -1.97 -12.55
CA GLN A 34 1.00 -2.98 -12.07
C GLN A 34 -0.31 -2.31 -11.66
N SER A 35 -1.38 -3.09 -11.66
CA SER A 35 -2.68 -2.63 -11.17
C SER A 35 -2.69 -2.51 -9.65
N PHE A 36 -1.96 -3.36 -8.96
CA PHE A 36 -1.63 -3.24 -7.55
C PHE A 36 -0.26 -3.87 -7.28
N ALA A 37 0.35 -3.50 -6.18
CA ALA A 37 1.64 -4.06 -5.78
C ALA A 37 1.68 -4.23 -4.26
N ILE A 38 2.36 -5.27 -3.81
CA ILE A 38 2.61 -5.53 -2.40
C ILE A 38 4.09 -5.83 -2.20
N GLY A 39 4.62 -5.46 -1.04
CA GLY A 39 6.02 -5.66 -0.70
C GLY A 39 6.25 -5.59 0.80
N GLY A 40 7.47 -5.87 1.22
CA GLY A 40 7.84 -5.96 2.61
C GLY A 40 7.69 -7.37 3.17
N SER A 41 8.13 -7.56 4.42
CA SER A 41 8.14 -8.88 5.06
C SER A 41 6.75 -9.51 5.18
N GLY A 42 5.73 -8.68 5.42
CA GLY A 42 4.34 -9.15 5.56
C GLY A 42 3.66 -9.51 4.25
N SER A 43 4.23 -9.12 3.10
CA SER A 43 3.61 -9.35 1.80
C SER A 43 3.39 -10.83 1.48
N THR A 44 4.30 -11.68 1.93
CA THR A 44 4.22 -13.12 1.68
C THR A 44 2.97 -13.77 2.27
N TYR A 45 2.44 -13.21 3.35
CA TYR A 45 1.24 -13.72 4.00
C TYR A 45 -0.06 -13.31 3.31
N ILE A 46 -0.02 -12.28 2.45
CA ILE A 46 -1.22 -11.68 1.90
C ILE A 46 -1.35 -11.79 0.37
N TYR A 47 -0.48 -12.52 -0.31
CA TYR A 47 -0.62 -12.76 -1.75
C TYR A 47 -1.98 -13.36 -2.11
N GLY A 48 -2.37 -14.42 -1.41
CA GLY A 48 -3.67 -15.05 -1.64
C GLY A 48 -4.84 -14.15 -1.28
N TYR A 49 -4.74 -13.42 -0.16
CA TYR A 49 -5.78 -12.48 0.26
C TYR A 49 -5.98 -11.38 -0.79
N THR A 50 -4.89 -10.75 -1.24
CA THR A 50 -4.97 -9.65 -2.21
C THR A 50 -5.46 -10.13 -3.56
N ASP A 51 -5.02 -11.29 -4.01
CA ASP A 51 -5.51 -11.88 -5.26
C ASP A 51 -7.02 -12.14 -5.22
N ALA A 52 -7.51 -12.64 -4.10
CA ALA A 52 -8.92 -12.98 -3.95
C ALA A 52 -9.84 -11.75 -3.82
N HIS A 53 -9.36 -10.67 -3.25
CA HIS A 53 -10.20 -9.51 -2.91
C HIS A 53 -9.97 -8.29 -3.80
N TRP A 54 -8.86 -8.25 -4.56
CA TRP A 54 -8.62 -7.13 -5.47
C TRP A 54 -9.50 -7.23 -6.71
N ARG A 55 -10.01 -6.10 -7.14
CA ARG A 55 -10.67 -5.95 -8.45
C ARG A 55 -10.44 -4.55 -8.99
N GLU A 56 -10.50 -4.41 -10.30
CA GLU A 56 -10.45 -3.10 -10.94
C GLU A 56 -11.69 -2.27 -10.64
N GLN A 57 -11.55 -0.96 -10.75
CA GLN A 57 -12.67 -0.01 -10.61
C GLN A 57 -13.37 -0.08 -9.25
N MET A 58 -12.62 -0.37 -8.20
CA MET A 58 -13.15 -0.19 -6.85
C MET A 58 -13.47 1.27 -6.59
N THR A 59 -14.55 1.53 -5.83
CA THR A 59 -14.79 2.86 -5.30
C THR A 59 -13.70 3.24 -4.30
N GLU A 60 -13.59 4.53 -3.96
CA GLU A 60 -12.64 4.98 -2.94
C GLU A 60 -12.82 4.23 -1.62
N ALA A 61 -14.07 4.10 -1.15
CA ALA A 61 -14.37 3.38 0.09
C ALA A 61 -13.94 1.90 0.01
N GLU A 62 -14.22 1.24 -1.10
CA GLU A 62 -13.82 -0.15 -1.32
C GLU A 62 -12.29 -0.30 -1.38
N GLY A 63 -11.60 0.63 -2.01
CA GLY A 63 -10.14 0.65 -2.07
C GLY A 63 -9.51 0.83 -0.69
N ILE A 64 -10.04 1.75 0.10
CA ILE A 64 -9.60 1.96 1.49
C ILE A 64 -9.78 0.68 2.31
N ASP A 65 -10.95 0.06 2.24
CA ASP A 65 -11.23 -1.17 2.96
C ASP A 65 -10.33 -2.33 2.52
N PHE A 66 -10.11 -2.45 1.21
CA PHE A 66 -9.22 -3.48 0.66
C PHE A 66 -7.80 -3.36 1.23
N VAL A 67 -7.21 -2.17 1.14
CA VAL A 67 -5.82 -1.93 1.61
C VAL A 67 -5.73 -2.10 3.12
N ARG A 68 -6.68 -1.55 3.86
CA ARG A 68 -6.68 -1.66 5.31
C ARG A 68 -6.79 -3.12 5.76
N ASN A 69 -7.71 -3.87 5.20
CA ASN A 69 -7.91 -5.27 5.56
C ASN A 69 -6.70 -6.13 5.16
N ALA A 70 -6.10 -5.87 4.01
CA ALA A 70 -4.88 -6.56 3.59
C ALA A 70 -3.73 -6.34 4.59
N LEU A 71 -3.53 -5.10 5.02
CA LEU A 71 -2.48 -4.79 6.00
C LEU A 71 -2.79 -5.34 7.39
N GLN A 72 -4.07 -5.40 7.80
CA GLN A 72 -4.46 -6.07 9.05
C GLN A 72 -4.08 -7.54 9.02
N GLU A 73 -4.29 -8.22 7.90
CA GLU A 73 -3.85 -9.61 7.74
C GLU A 73 -2.32 -9.74 7.79
N ALA A 74 -1.58 -8.85 7.12
CA ALA A 74 -0.13 -8.88 7.19
C ALA A 74 0.39 -8.69 8.62
N ILE A 75 -0.16 -7.75 9.37
CA ILE A 75 0.20 -7.50 10.77
C ILE A 75 -0.12 -8.71 11.64
N LYS A 76 -1.25 -9.37 11.39
CA LYS A 76 -1.69 -10.53 12.16
C LYS A 76 -0.73 -11.70 12.06
N TRP A 77 -0.18 -11.95 10.87
CA TRP A 77 0.63 -13.13 10.60
C TRP A 77 2.14 -12.87 10.61
N ASP A 78 2.56 -11.67 10.25
CA ASP A 78 3.97 -11.32 10.20
C ASP A 78 4.43 -10.72 11.53
N GLY A 79 5.27 -11.44 12.25
CA GLY A 79 5.82 -10.99 13.52
C GLY A 79 6.71 -9.74 13.42
N SER A 80 7.13 -9.37 12.21
CA SER A 80 7.94 -8.17 11.96
C SER A 80 7.11 -6.97 11.50
N SER A 81 5.80 -7.14 11.39
CA SER A 81 4.87 -6.06 11.03
C SER A 81 3.98 -5.72 12.22
N GLY A 82 3.68 -4.44 12.40
CA GLY A 82 2.85 -4.02 13.53
C GLY A 82 2.74 -2.51 13.65
N GLY A 83 2.19 -2.07 14.77
CA GLY A 83 1.97 -0.67 15.07
C GLY A 83 0.73 -0.11 14.39
N VAL A 84 0.90 0.81 13.47
CA VAL A 84 -0.19 1.53 12.81
C VAL A 84 -0.28 1.19 11.33
N ILE A 85 -1.43 1.45 10.73
CA ILE A 85 -1.60 1.44 9.29
C ILE A 85 -1.65 2.89 8.80
N ARG A 86 -0.69 3.26 7.95
CA ARG A 86 -0.65 4.55 7.29
C ARG A 86 -1.15 4.37 5.88
N LEU A 87 -2.24 5.04 5.56
CA LEU A 87 -2.92 4.91 4.27
C LEU A 87 -3.04 6.28 3.63
N VAL A 88 -2.79 6.35 2.34
CA VAL A 88 -2.95 7.58 1.57
C VAL A 88 -3.88 7.32 0.39
N VAL A 89 -4.84 8.20 0.19
CA VAL A 89 -5.69 8.21 -1.00
C VAL A 89 -5.19 9.30 -1.94
N LEU A 90 -4.77 8.90 -3.13
CA LEU A 90 -4.34 9.83 -4.18
C LEU A 90 -5.46 10.00 -5.20
N THR A 91 -5.90 11.22 -5.39
CA THR A 91 -6.89 11.58 -6.39
C THR A 91 -6.44 12.82 -7.15
N LYS A 92 -7.25 13.26 -8.12
CA LYS A 92 -7.03 14.53 -8.80
C LYS A 92 -6.93 15.70 -7.81
N ALA A 93 -7.62 15.62 -6.68
CA ALA A 93 -7.61 16.67 -5.66
C ALA A 93 -6.34 16.67 -4.80
N GLY A 94 -5.50 15.65 -4.91
CA GLY A 94 -4.27 15.55 -4.14
C GLY A 94 -4.25 14.31 -3.24
N ALA A 95 -3.41 14.35 -2.21
CA ALA A 95 -3.19 13.25 -1.28
C ALA A 95 -3.92 13.50 0.03
N VAL A 96 -4.67 12.52 0.49
CA VAL A 96 -5.35 12.53 1.80
C VAL A 96 -4.82 11.38 2.63
N ARG A 97 -4.34 11.70 3.83
CA ARG A 97 -3.74 10.73 4.75
C ARG A 97 -4.75 10.23 5.77
N HIS A 98 -4.73 8.93 6.00
CA HIS A 98 -5.51 8.23 7.01
C HIS A 98 -4.56 7.47 7.93
N LEU A 99 -4.83 7.48 9.23
CA LEU A 99 -4.04 6.75 10.20
C LEU A 99 -4.96 5.83 10.99
N TYR A 100 -4.67 4.54 10.97
CA TYR A 100 -5.39 3.52 11.74
C TYR A 100 -4.47 3.04 12.85
N LEU A 101 -4.88 3.31 14.08
CA LEU A 101 -4.14 2.94 15.28
C LEU A 101 -4.44 1.48 15.65
N PRO A 102 -3.59 0.85 16.47
CA PRO A 102 -3.95 -0.43 17.08
C PRO A 102 -5.31 -0.29 17.80
N ASP A 103 -6.02 -1.39 17.97
CA ASP A 103 -7.34 -1.43 18.62
C ASP A 103 -8.44 -0.68 17.85
N ASN A 104 -8.31 -0.62 16.53
CA ASN A 104 -9.27 0.01 15.62
C ASN A 104 -9.47 1.52 15.83
N GLY A 105 -8.53 2.18 16.52
CA GLY A 105 -8.51 3.64 16.57
C GLY A 105 -8.29 4.21 15.17
N TYR A 106 -8.95 5.35 14.86
CA TYR A 106 -8.83 5.98 13.56
C TYR A 106 -8.64 7.48 13.70
N THR A 107 -7.66 8.03 13.01
CA THR A 107 -7.48 9.46 12.84
C THR A 107 -7.36 9.78 11.35
N GLY A 108 -8.06 10.80 10.92
CA GLY A 108 -8.14 11.23 9.52
C GLY A 108 -9.58 11.56 9.15
N PRO A 109 -9.83 11.96 7.85
CA PRO A 109 -8.82 12.29 6.85
C PRO A 109 -8.06 13.56 7.16
N GLY A 110 -6.94 13.76 6.45
CA GLY A 110 -6.19 15.01 6.57
C GLY A 110 -5.22 15.05 7.74
N VAL A 111 -4.76 13.88 8.22
CA VAL A 111 -3.71 13.84 9.23
C VAL A 111 -2.44 14.47 8.68
N THR A 112 -1.98 15.52 9.36
CA THR A 112 -0.70 16.16 9.06
C THR A 112 0.30 15.88 10.17
N ASN A 113 1.55 15.79 9.81
CA ASN A 113 2.63 15.57 10.79
C ASN A 113 2.92 16.83 11.59
#